data_463f18a25e2d26b88a335e66c7a5ae52
#
_entry.id   463f18a25e2d26b88a335e66c7a5ae52
#
_cell.length_a   1.000
_cell.length_b   1.000
_cell.length_c   1.000
_cell.angle_alpha   90.00
_cell.angle_beta   90.00
_cell.angle_gamma   90.00
#
_symmetry.space_group_name_H-M   'P 1'
#
loop_
_entity.id
_entity.type
_entity.pdbx_description
1 polymer ?
#
loop_
_entity_poly.entity_id
_entity_poly.type
_entity_poly.pdbx_seq_one_letter_code
_entity_poly.pdbx_strand_id
1 'polypeptide(L)'
;SDIDDVIVFTADGQMAVTKVDAKTFVSKGIIHVAVFKKKDERTIYNMIYKDGKGGPSYVKRFNVSGITRDKSYDLTNGKPGSEILYFSENPNGEAEVVTVLLRQVGSVKKLKWDLDFADVLIKGRASKGNVVTKYSIKRIELKEKGVSTLKPRKIWFDEIVQRLNVDGRGELLGEFKGDDLLLIATQRG
;
A
#
# COMPACT_ATOMS: atom_id res chain seq x y z
N SER A 1 -5.15 -5.07 -20.53
CA SER A 1 -6.38 -5.22 -21.31
C SER A 1 -7.13 -3.88 -21.33
N ASP A 2 -7.77 -3.54 -22.44
CA ASP A 2 -8.58 -2.30 -22.61
C ASP A 2 -9.82 -2.25 -21.69
N ILE A 3 -10.01 -3.28 -20.89
CA ILE A 3 -11.13 -3.45 -19.95
C ILE A 3 -10.68 -3.20 -18.51
N ASP A 4 -9.39 -3.08 -18.26
CA ASP A 4 -8.86 -2.94 -16.91
C ASP A 4 -9.10 -1.51 -16.37
N ASP A 5 -9.39 -1.43 -15.08
CA ASP A 5 -9.34 -0.18 -14.35
C ASP A 5 -7.93 0.05 -13.80
N VAL A 6 -7.48 1.28 -13.75
CA VAL A 6 -6.23 1.67 -13.10
C VAL A 6 -6.51 2.51 -11.87
N ILE A 7 -5.72 2.28 -10.84
CA ILE A 7 -5.69 3.12 -9.65
C ILE A 7 -4.49 4.06 -9.74
N VAL A 8 -4.71 5.32 -9.41
CA VAL A 8 -3.70 6.37 -9.48
C VAL A 8 -3.63 7.10 -8.16
N PHE A 9 -2.42 7.39 -7.73
CA PHE A 9 -2.13 8.18 -6.53
C PHE A 9 -1.28 9.39 -6.89
N THR A 10 -1.56 10.53 -6.27
CA THR A 10 -0.86 11.79 -6.52
C THR A 10 -0.14 12.31 -5.28
N ALA A 11 0.87 13.13 -5.48
CA ALA A 11 1.73 13.66 -4.41
C ALA A 11 0.97 14.51 -3.38
N ASP A 12 -0.14 15.12 -3.76
CA ASP A 12 -1.02 15.90 -2.88
C ASP A 12 -2.02 15.03 -2.09
N GLY A 13 -1.93 13.70 -2.24
CA GLY A 13 -2.74 12.75 -1.48
C GLY A 13 -4.08 12.40 -2.09
N GLN A 14 -4.31 12.70 -3.37
CA GLN A 14 -5.50 12.25 -4.07
C GLN A 14 -5.32 10.84 -4.63
N MET A 15 -6.42 10.10 -4.68
CA MET A 15 -6.51 8.79 -5.30
C MET A 15 -7.75 8.72 -6.19
N ALA A 16 -7.62 8.13 -7.36
CA ALA A 16 -8.74 7.86 -8.24
C ALA A 16 -8.58 6.49 -8.92
N VAL A 17 -9.72 5.88 -9.29
CA VAL A 17 -9.74 4.70 -10.15
C VAL A 17 -10.50 5.06 -11.41
N THR A 18 -9.87 4.83 -12.55
CA THR A 18 -10.44 5.14 -13.87
C THR A 18 -10.23 3.99 -14.83
N LYS A 19 -11.05 3.95 -15.88
CA LYS A 19 -10.86 2.98 -16.97
C LYS A 19 -9.62 3.34 -17.77
N VAL A 20 -8.89 2.35 -18.22
CA VAL A 20 -7.81 2.55 -19.20
C VAL A 20 -8.43 2.95 -20.54
N ASP A 21 -8.03 4.10 -21.05
CA ASP A 21 -8.33 4.56 -22.39
C ASP A 21 -7.08 5.23 -22.98
N ALA A 22 -6.98 5.24 -24.32
CA ALA A 22 -5.78 5.65 -25.04
C ALA A 22 -5.27 7.07 -24.72
N LYS A 23 -6.13 7.95 -24.16
CA LYS A 23 -5.79 9.35 -23.81
C LYS A 23 -6.52 9.85 -22.55
N THR A 24 -6.58 9.07 -21.49
CA THR A 24 -7.20 9.54 -20.24
C THR A 24 -6.24 10.43 -19.47
N PHE A 25 -6.60 11.71 -19.31
CA PHE A 25 -5.92 12.59 -18.37
C PHE A 25 -6.35 12.25 -16.94
N VAL A 26 -5.44 11.79 -16.14
CA VAL A 26 -5.76 11.35 -14.77
C VAL A 26 -5.50 12.45 -13.73
N SER A 27 -4.32 13.04 -13.72
CA SER A 27 -3.94 14.14 -12.81
C SER A 27 -2.51 14.61 -13.06
N LYS A 28 -2.11 15.70 -12.39
CA LYS A 28 -0.70 16.10 -12.25
C LYS A 28 -0.10 15.52 -10.98
N GLY A 29 1.22 15.35 -10.96
CA GLY A 29 1.93 14.91 -9.75
C GLY A 29 1.68 13.45 -9.38
N ILE A 30 1.49 12.57 -10.35
CA ILE A 30 1.32 11.14 -10.15
C ILE A 30 2.57 10.55 -9.49
N ILE A 31 2.38 9.82 -8.39
CA ILE A 31 3.45 9.10 -7.68
C ILE A 31 3.35 7.59 -7.84
N HIS A 32 2.15 7.06 -8.14
CA HIS A 32 1.94 5.64 -8.34
C HIS A 32 0.76 5.37 -9.26
N VAL A 33 0.90 4.35 -10.13
CA VAL A 33 -0.16 3.83 -11.00
C VAL A 33 -0.06 2.31 -11.04
N ALA A 34 -1.19 1.63 -10.85
CA ALA A 34 -1.28 0.17 -10.94
C ALA A 34 -2.62 -0.29 -11.53
N VAL A 35 -2.70 -1.54 -11.95
CA VAL A 35 -3.97 -2.15 -12.33
C VAL A 35 -4.83 -2.34 -11.09
N PHE A 36 -6.05 -1.81 -11.10
CA PHE A 36 -6.97 -1.93 -10.00
C PHE A 36 -7.71 -3.27 -10.04
N LYS A 37 -7.57 -4.05 -8.97
CA LYS A 37 -8.28 -5.31 -8.78
C LYS A 37 -9.44 -5.11 -7.81
N LYS A 38 -10.67 -5.25 -8.30
CA LYS A 38 -11.87 -5.18 -7.46
C LYS A 38 -11.83 -6.26 -6.39
N LYS A 39 -12.26 -5.91 -5.16
CA LYS A 39 -12.31 -6.83 -4.00
C LYS A 39 -10.93 -7.40 -3.59
N ASP A 40 -9.84 -6.77 -4.01
CA ASP A 40 -8.52 -7.13 -3.51
C ASP A 40 -8.34 -6.56 -2.10
N GLU A 41 -8.34 -7.44 -1.10
CA GLU A 41 -8.13 -7.09 0.30
C GLU A 41 -6.67 -7.30 0.72
N ARG A 42 -5.84 -7.85 -0.15
CA ARG A 42 -4.44 -8.17 0.18
C ARG A 42 -3.46 -7.09 -0.22
N THR A 43 -3.75 -6.32 -1.25
CA THR A 43 -2.92 -5.16 -1.59
C THR A 43 -3.10 -4.07 -0.54
N ILE A 44 -2.03 -3.84 0.22
CA ILE A 44 -1.97 -2.83 1.28
C ILE A 44 -1.04 -1.70 0.84
N TYR A 45 -1.51 -0.49 0.99
CA TYR A 45 -0.73 0.72 0.76
C TYR A 45 -0.18 1.24 2.08
N ASN A 46 1.15 1.41 2.15
CA ASN A 46 1.83 2.04 3.27
C ASN A 46 2.11 3.50 2.90
N MET A 47 1.73 4.42 3.76
CA MET A 47 1.80 5.85 3.45
C MET A 47 2.23 6.68 4.67
N ILE A 48 3.15 7.63 4.44
CA ILE A 48 3.44 8.72 5.38
C ILE A 48 3.16 10.02 4.65
N TYR A 49 2.37 10.90 5.27
CA TYR A 49 2.00 12.20 4.69
C TYR A 49 2.12 13.33 5.70
N LYS A 50 2.35 14.51 5.20
CA LYS A 50 2.30 15.77 5.95
C LYS A 50 0.90 16.38 5.83
N ASP A 51 0.30 16.78 6.93
CA ASP A 51 -1.06 17.30 7.00
C ASP A 51 -1.07 18.83 6.93
N GLY A 52 -1.13 19.33 5.72
CA GLY A 52 -1.11 20.74 5.43
C GLY A 52 0.30 21.37 5.43
N LYS A 53 0.37 22.63 5.06
CA LYS A 53 1.63 23.39 4.99
C LYS A 53 2.19 23.61 6.41
N GLY A 54 3.27 22.92 6.76
CA GLY A 54 3.88 23.00 8.08
C GLY A 54 3.17 22.20 9.19
N GLY A 55 2.19 21.37 8.85
CA GLY A 55 1.50 20.52 9.80
C GLY A 55 2.29 19.26 10.20
N PRO A 56 1.75 18.46 11.15
CA PRO A 56 2.36 17.20 11.56
C PRO A 56 2.31 16.15 10.47
N SER A 57 3.21 15.18 10.55
CA SER A 57 3.21 14.03 9.67
C SER A 57 2.51 12.84 10.31
N TYR A 58 1.77 12.09 9.50
CA TYR A 58 1.02 10.90 9.90
C TYR A 58 1.47 9.70 9.10
N VAL A 59 1.35 8.52 9.71
CA VAL A 59 1.54 7.22 9.07
C VAL A 59 0.22 6.46 9.06
N LYS A 60 -0.04 5.77 7.97
CA LYS A 60 -1.18 4.85 7.87
C LYS A 60 -0.92 3.70 6.91
N ARG A 61 -1.66 2.62 7.12
CA ARG A 61 -1.77 1.48 6.21
C ARG A 61 -3.24 1.29 5.86
N PHE A 62 -3.52 1.05 4.60
CA PHE A 62 -4.89 0.87 4.15
C PHE A 62 -4.99 0.01 2.89
N ASN A 63 -6.13 -0.61 2.68
CA ASN A 63 -6.51 -1.21 1.41
C ASN A 63 -7.54 -0.35 0.67
N VAL A 64 -7.75 -0.67 -0.61
CA VAL A 64 -8.75 -0.02 -1.47
C VAL A 64 -9.63 -1.10 -2.07
N SER A 65 -10.69 -1.50 -1.37
CA SER A 65 -11.61 -2.55 -1.80
C SER A 65 -12.88 -2.03 -2.47
N GLY A 66 -13.38 -0.87 -2.02
CA GLY A 66 -14.62 -0.25 -2.53
C GLY A 66 -14.37 1.18 -3.03
N ILE A 67 -14.67 1.41 -4.30
CA ILE A 67 -14.54 2.73 -4.94
C ILE A 67 -15.71 2.99 -5.91
N THR A 68 -15.94 4.26 -6.20
CA THR A 68 -16.70 4.70 -7.36
C THR A 68 -15.69 5.13 -8.44
N ARG A 69 -15.83 4.61 -9.65
CA ARG A 69 -14.98 4.97 -10.79
C ARG A 69 -15.08 6.48 -11.08
N ASP A 70 -13.98 7.07 -11.49
CA ASP A 70 -13.83 8.48 -11.87
C ASP A 70 -14.13 9.48 -10.72
N LYS A 71 -14.20 8.98 -9.47
CA LYS A 71 -14.29 9.80 -8.28
C LYS A 71 -12.91 9.94 -7.64
N SER A 72 -12.55 11.19 -7.29
CA SER A 72 -11.35 11.45 -6.49
C SER A 72 -11.62 11.25 -5.00
N TYR A 73 -10.66 10.66 -4.31
CA TYR A 73 -10.66 10.42 -2.87
C TYR A 73 -9.43 11.05 -2.23
N ASP A 74 -9.63 11.88 -1.22
CA ASP A 74 -8.54 12.43 -0.42
C ASP A 74 -8.08 11.40 0.62
N LEU A 75 -6.81 11.07 0.58
CA LEU A 75 -6.16 10.15 1.51
C LEU A 75 -5.55 10.84 2.73
N THR A 76 -5.57 12.17 2.75
CA THR A 76 -5.09 13.01 3.84
C THR A 76 -6.24 13.45 4.76
N ASN A 77 -6.07 14.54 5.50
CA ASN A 77 -7.17 15.17 6.27
C ASN A 77 -7.79 16.35 5.54
N GLY A 78 -7.54 16.51 4.25
CA GLY A 78 -8.10 17.57 3.43
C GLY A 78 -7.52 18.96 3.67
N LYS A 79 -6.43 19.10 4.41
CA LYS A 79 -5.81 20.40 4.62
C LYS A 79 -5.03 20.85 3.38
N PRO A 80 -5.18 22.10 2.94
CA PRO A 80 -4.42 22.64 1.82
C PRO A 80 -2.91 22.53 2.06
N GLY A 81 -2.17 22.06 1.04
CA GLY A 81 -0.72 21.84 1.12
C GLY A 81 -0.31 20.55 1.84
N SER A 82 -1.24 19.61 2.00
CA SER A 82 -0.90 18.23 2.35
C SER A 82 -0.05 17.59 1.25
N GLU A 83 0.87 16.70 1.65
CA GLU A 83 1.86 16.12 0.75
C GLU A 83 2.21 14.71 1.20
N ILE A 84 2.25 13.75 0.26
CA ILE A 84 2.75 12.40 0.52
C ILE A 84 4.28 12.44 0.57
N LEU A 85 4.85 11.97 1.68
CA LEU A 85 6.31 11.92 1.91
C LEU A 85 6.88 10.53 1.65
N TYR A 86 6.06 9.49 1.78
CA TYR A 86 6.41 8.11 1.48
C TYR A 86 5.16 7.35 1.05
N PHE A 87 5.31 6.51 0.04
CA PHE A 87 4.23 5.67 -0.46
C PHE A 87 4.79 4.36 -1.03
N SER A 88 4.14 3.25 -0.70
CA SER A 88 4.41 1.95 -1.31
C SER A 88 3.15 1.12 -1.49
N GLU A 89 3.14 0.32 -2.53
CA GLU A 89 2.16 -0.74 -2.77
C GLU A 89 2.73 -2.08 -2.36
N ASN A 90 1.97 -2.83 -1.56
CA ASN A 90 2.36 -4.11 -1.00
C ASN A 90 1.29 -5.16 -1.32
N PRO A 91 1.43 -5.92 -2.43
CA PRO A 91 0.39 -6.81 -2.96
C PRO A 91 -0.02 -7.95 -2.02
N ASN A 92 0.79 -8.25 -1.03
CA ASN A 92 0.52 -9.27 -0.02
C ASN A 92 0.60 -8.72 1.41
N GLY A 93 0.44 -7.41 1.58
CA GLY A 93 0.42 -6.76 2.88
C GLY A 93 1.76 -6.75 3.61
N GLU A 94 2.85 -6.68 2.87
CA GLU A 94 4.19 -6.58 3.44
C GLU A 94 4.30 -5.31 4.29
N ALA A 95 5.01 -5.42 5.41
CA ALA A 95 5.29 -4.32 6.32
C ALA A 95 6.75 -3.93 6.22
N GLU A 96 7.00 -2.82 5.58
CA GLU A 96 8.33 -2.27 5.39
C GLU A 96 8.83 -1.61 6.67
N VAL A 97 10.16 -1.57 6.83
CA VAL A 97 10.83 -0.69 7.79
C VAL A 97 11.44 0.47 7.03
N VAL A 98 11.11 1.69 7.44
CA VAL A 98 11.67 2.91 6.86
C VAL A 98 12.44 3.71 7.90
N THR A 99 13.51 4.35 7.46
CA THR A 99 14.27 5.30 8.28
C THR A 99 13.73 6.71 8.04
N VAL A 100 13.24 7.35 9.10
CA VAL A 100 12.77 8.74 9.08
C VAL A 100 13.88 9.67 9.55
N LEU A 101 14.22 10.68 8.72
CA LEU A 101 15.18 11.71 9.06
C LEU A 101 14.48 13.07 9.16
N LEU A 102 14.68 13.79 10.25
CA LEU A 102 14.18 15.14 10.43
C LEU A 102 15.14 16.21 9.87
N ARG A 103 14.59 17.36 9.57
CA ARG A 103 15.37 18.59 9.44
C ARG A 103 15.82 19.02 10.84
N GLN A 104 17.05 19.43 10.98
CA GLN A 104 17.54 19.96 12.25
C GLN A 104 16.82 21.27 12.58
N VAL A 105 16.17 21.29 13.71
CA VAL A 105 15.48 22.48 14.23
C VAL A 105 15.75 22.57 15.74
N GLY A 106 16.43 23.61 16.16
CA GLY A 106 16.66 23.91 17.57
C GLY A 106 17.18 22.76 18.41
N SER A 107 16.49 22.43 19.49
CA SER A 107 16.88 21.44 20.50
C SER A 107 16.39 20.02 20.26
N VAL A 108 15.96 19.68 19.04
CA VAL A 108 15.51 18.30 18.74
C VAL A 108 16.67 17.32 18.86
N LYS A 109 16.62 16.46 19.88
CA LYS A 109 17.72 15.52 20.19
C LYS A 109 17.74 14.30 19.28
N LYS A 110 16.56 13.79 18.86
CA LYS A 110 16.44 12.59 18.02
C LYS A 110 16.05 12.97 16.59
N LEU A 111 17.04 13.03 15.71
CA LEU A 111 16.84 13.42 14.32
C LEU A 111 16.62 12.25 13.35
N LYS A 112 16.84 11.01 13.81
CA LYS A 112 16.74 9.80 13.01
C LYS A 112 16.17 8.67 13.83
N TRP A 113 15.23 7.90 13.24
CA TRP A 113 14.74 6.64 13.81
C TRP A 113 14.15 5.76 12.71
N ASP A 114 13.99 4.49 13.02
CA ASP A 114 13.30 3.55 12.17
C ASP A 114 11.81 3.48 12.56
N LEU A 115 10.94 3.43 11.57
CA LEU A 115 9.52 3.23 11.70
C LEU A 115 9.18 1.91 11.01
N ASP A 116 8.61 0.98 11.76
CA ASP A 116 8.15 -0.30 11.26
C ASP A 116 6.65 -0.20 10.94
N PHE A 117 6.27 -0.47 9.71
CA PHE A 117 4.87 -0.50 9.32
C PHE A 117 4.11 -1.68 9.93
N ALA A 118 4.79 -2.72 10.43
CA ALA A 118 4.14 -3.82 11.16
C ALA A 118 3.42 -3.34 12.44
N ASP A 119 3.92 -2.26 13.06
CA ASP A 119 3.31 -1.64 14.24
C ASP A 119 2.09 -0.76 13.89
N VAL A 120 1.81 -0.56 12.60
CA VAL A 120 0.71 0.29 12.13
C VAL A 120 -0.47 -0.59 11.71
N LEU A 121 -1.60 -0.45 12.39
CA LEU A 121 -2.81 -1.19 12.06
C LEU A 121 -3.34 -0.81 10.67
N ILE A 122 -3.74 -1.83 9.90
CA ILE A 122 -4.44 -1.64 8.63
C ILE A 122 -5.85 -1.15 8.93
N LYS A 123 -6.21 0.02 8.40
CA LYS A 123 -7.52 0.66 8.58
C LYS A 123 -8.10 1.07 7.22
N GLY A 124 -9.33 1.57 7.21
CA GLY A 124 -9.94 2.12 5.99
C GLY A 124 -9.15 3.33 5.44
N ARG A 125 -9.20 3.53 4.12
CA ARG A 125 -8.46 4.61 3.43
C ARG A 125 -8.76 6.02 3.97
N ALA A 126 -9.96 6.25 4.49
CA ALA A 126 -10.37 7.53 5.07
C ALA A 126 -9.81 7.79 6.49
N SER A 127 -9.10 6.81 7.08
CA SER A 127 -8.51 7.01 8.41
C SER A 127 -7.41 8.07 8.36
N LYS A 128 -7.31 8.86 9.42
CA LYS A 128 -6.26 9.87 9.58
C LYS A 128 -4.86 9.27 9.72
N GLY A 129 -4.75 8.10 10.35
CA GLY A 129 -3.49 7.48 10.72
C GLY A 129 -2.97 7.93 12.09
N ASN A 130 -1.75 7.49 12.40
CA ASN A 130 -1.06 7.80 13.65
C ASN A 130 -0.04 8.92 13.43
N VAL A 131 0.16 9.77 14.43
CA VAL A 131 1.17 10.84 14.35
C VAL A 131 2.58 10.24 14.35
N VAL A 132 3.37 10.61 13.37
CA VAL A 132 4.80 10.27 13.29
C VAL A 132 5.63 11.34 14.01
N THR A 133 5.41 12.60 13.66
CA THR A 133 6.14 13.73 14.23
C THR A 133 5.44 15.06 13.93
N LYS A 134 5.70 16.04 14.79
CA LYS A 134 5.30 17.45 14.56
C LYS A 134 6.39 18.24 13.82
N TYR A 135 7.57 17.67 13.69
CA TYR A 135 8.72 18.33 13.07
C TYR A 135 8.82 18.00 11.58
N SER A 136 9.45 18.89 10.82
CA SER A 136 9.63 18.69 9.39
C SER A 136 10.53 17.51 9.09
N ILE A 137 10.02 16.57 8.31
CA ILE A 137 10.78 15.44 7.79
C ILE A 137 11.67 15.96 6.65
N LYS A 138 12.94 15.59 6.66
CA LYS A 138 13.91 15.87 5.59
C LYS A 138 13.79 14.86 4.48
N ARG A 139 13.73 13.56 4.85
CA ARG A 139 13.56 12.43 3.93
C ARG A 139 13.14 11.17 4.67
N ILE A 140 12.63 10.22 3.92
CA ILE A 140 12.28 8.89 4.38
C ILE A 140 12.96 7.91 3.42
N GLU A 141 13.64 6.92 3.95
CA GLU A 141 14.41 5.92 3.19
C GLU A 141 13.91 4.53 3.54
N LEU A 142 13.65 3.72 2.51
CA LEU A 142 13.38 2.30 2.72
C LEU A 142 14.62 1.64 3.33
N LYS A 143 14.46 0.97 4.47
CA LYS A 143 15.50 0.23 5.14
C LYS A 143 15.38 -1.27 4.86
N GLU A 144 14.15 -1.80 4.96
CA GLU A 144 13.85 -3.21 4.82
C GLU A 144 12.45 -3.41 4.25
N LYS A 145 12.28 -4.39 3.35
CA LYS A 145 10.96 -4.67 2.75
C LYS A 145 9.97 -5.32 3.72
N GLY A 146 10.47 -6.03 4.73
CA GLY A 146 9.64 -6.73 5.70
C GLY A 146 8.84 -7.90 5.10
N VAL A 147 7.97 -8.46 5.92
CA VAL A 147 7.12 -9.59 5.57
C VAL A 147 5.64 -9.23 5.66
N SER A 148 4.79 -10.10 5.11
CA SER A 148 3.34 -9.94 5.20
C SER A 148 2.84 -9.95 6.64
N THR A 149 1.96 -9.01 6.97
CA THR A 149 1.24 -8.97 8.26
C THR A 149 -0.20 -9.50 8.15
N LEU A 150 -0.58 -9.97 6.98
CA LEU A 150 -1.90 -10.54 6.73
C LEU A 150 -1.98 -11.99 7.20
N LYS A 151 -3.22 -12.45 7.42
CA LYS A 151 -3.47 -13.86 7.74
C LYS A 151 -2.98 -14.78 6.63
N PRO A 152 -2.55 -16.01 6.96
CA PRO A 152 -2.20 -17.03 5.99
C PRO A 152 -3.31 -17.22 4.94
N ARG A 153 -2.92 -17.62 3.74
CA ARG A 153 -3.81 -17.88 2.63
C ARG A 153 -3.94 -19.36 2.38
N LYS A 154 -5.17 -19.87 2.30
CA LYS A 154 -5.42 -21.24 1.85
C LYS A 154 -5.16 -21.33 0.37
N ILE A 155 -4.47 -22.40 -0.05
CA ILE A 155 -4.19 -22.71 -1.46
C ILE A 155 -4.73 -24.10 -1.75
N TRP A 156 -5.44 -24.22 -2.85
CA TRP A 156 -6.00 -25.48 -3.38
C TRP A 156 -5.38 -25.79 -4.73
N PHE A 157 -5.32 -27.07 -5.05
CA PHE A 157 -4.93 -27.56 -6.36
C PHE A 157 -6.14 -28.22 -7.06
N ASP A 158 -6.50 -27.67 -8.21
CA ASP A 158 -7.53 -28.22 -9.06
C ASP A 158 -6.88 -29.18 -10.06
N GLU A 159 -7.07 -30.49 -9.86
CA GLU A 159 -6.50 -31.53 -10.70
C GLU A 159 -7.07 -31.54 -12.12
N ILE A 160 -8.31 -31.09 -12.31
CA ILE A 160 -8.98 -31.11 -13.62
C ILE A 160 -8.33 -30.07 -14.54
N VAL A 161 -8.12 -28.86 -14.07
CA VAL A 161 -7.52 -27.78 -14.85
C VAL A 161 -6.03 -27.59 -14.59
N GLN A 162 -5.43 -28.42 -13.73
CA GLN A 162 -4.01 -28.41 -13.35
C GLN A 162 -3.55 -27.03 -12.88
N ARG A 163 -4.32 -26.40 -11.98
CA ARG A 163 -4.06 -25.05 -11.48
C ARG A 163 -4.16 -24.92 -9.97
N LEU A 164 -3.26 -24.13 -9.43
CA LEU A 164 -3.40 -23.61 -8.06
C LEU A 164 -4.45 -22.50 -8.04
N ASN A 165 -5.27 -22.48 -6.99
CA ASN A 165 -6.28 -21.47 -6.78
C ASN A 165 -6.46 -21.14 -5.30
N VAL A 166 -7.21 -20.07 -5.03
CA VAL A 166 -7.57 -19.60 -3.68
C VAL A 166 -9.09 -19.63 -3.47
N ASP A 167 -9.81 -20.18 -4.43
CA ASP A 167 -11.29 -20.16 -4.51
C ASP A 167 -11.93 -21.39 -3.88
N GLY A 168 -11.13 -22.32 -3.34
CA GLY A 168 -11.61 -23.53 -2.70
C GLY A 168 -11.91 -24.67 -3.66
N ARG A 169 -11.35 -24.67 -4.88
CA ARG A 169 -11.55 -25.71 -5.88
C ARG A 169 -10.46 -26.76 -5.81
N GLY A 170 -10.85 -28.03 -5.71
CA GLY A 170 -9.93 -29.16 -5.68
C GLY A 170 -9.41 -29.49 -4.29
N GLU A 171 -8.20 -30.02 -4.21
CA GLU A 171 -7.56 -30.44 -2.98
C GLU A 171 -6.94 -29.26 -2.22
N LEU A 172 -7.19 -29.17 -0.91
CA LEU A 172 -6.53 -28.19 -0.04
C LEU A 172 -5.07 -28.59 0.20
N LEU A 173 -4.13 -27.80 -0.29
CA LEU A 173 -2.70 -28.02 -0.05
C LEU A 173 -2.25 -27.51 1.34
N GLY A 174 -2.91 -26.50 1.88
CA GLY A 174 -2.59 -25.94 3.19
C GLY A 174 -2.82 -24.45 3.31
N GLU A 175 -2.32 -23.88 4.42
CA GLU A 175 -2.32 -22.45 4.70
C GLU A 175 -0.89 -21.90 4.58
N PHE A 176 -0.72 -20.88 3.73
CA PHE A 176 0.58 -20.30 3.40
C PHE A 176 0.64 -18.85 3.86
N LYS A 177 1.74 -18.49 4.52
CA LYS A 177 2.09 -17.11 4.88
C LYS A 177 2.75 -16.41 3.67
N GLY A 178 2.99 -15.11 3.79
CA GLY A 178 3.57 -14.32 2.70
C GLY A 178 5.01 -14.65 2.32
N ASP A 179 5.74 -15.28 3.22
CA ASP A 179 7.14 -15.70 3.08
C ASP A 179 7.29 -17.20 2.75
N ASP A 180 6.20 -17.97 2.77
CA ASP A 180 6.23 -19.39 2.40
C ASP A 180 6.45 -19.57 0.90
N LEU A 181 7.23 -20.59 0.54
CA LEU A 181 7.47 -21.03 -0.83
C LEU A 181 6.83 -22.38 -1.05
N LEU A 182 6.15 -22.54 -2.19
CA LEU A 182 5.59 -23.80 -2.62
C LEU A 182 6.53 -24.46 -3.64
N LEU A 183 7.09 -25.61 -3.28
CA LEU A 183 7.85 -26.44 -4.21
C LEU A 183 6.89 -27.30 -5.04
N ILE A 184 6.92 -27.15 -6.35
CA ILE A 184 6.16 -27.97 -7.29
C ILE A 184 7.13 -28.85 -8.06
N ALA A 185 6.98 -30.18 -7.95
CA ALA A 185 7.69 -31.14 -8.75
C ALA A 185 6.72 -31.79 -9.74
N THR A 186 7.07 -31.83 -11.01
CA THR A 186 6.29 -32.51 -12.04
C THR A 186 6.88 -33.87 -12.39
N GLN A 187 6.10 -34.76 -12.98
CA GLN A 187 6.58 -36.09 -13.42
C GLN A 187 7.71 -35.99 -14.45
N ARG A 188 7.93 -34.83 -15.04
CA ARG A 188 8.98 -34.62 -16.07
C ARG A 188 10.23 -33.92 -15.51
N GLY A 189 10.29 -33.68 -14.20
CA GLY A 189 11.36 -32.95 -13.51
C GLY A 189 11.09 -31.50 -13.36
#